data_c38ce122bb8b26e4937fbf7a766e0373
#
_entry.id   c38ce122bb8b26e4937fbf7a766e0373
#
_cell.length_a   1.000
_cell.length_b   1.000
_cell.length_c   1.000
_cell.angle_alpha   90.00
_cell.angle_beta   90.00
_cell.angle_gamma   90.00
#
_symmetry.space_group_name_H-M   'P 1'
#
loop_
_entity.id
_entity.type
_entity.pdbx_description
1 polymer ?
#
loop_
_entity_poly.entity_id
_entity_poly.type
_entity_poly.pdbx_seq_one_letter_code
_entity_poly.pdbx_strand_id
1 'polypeptide(L)'
;MSIRREAGHYRVSTVAGESVQAYIPNPLPPEPPIDLEPLYSLLDRANQALGRLDGSTALLPDTQLFIYLYLRKEAVLSSQIEGTQSSLSDLLQFESGLALDEPLDDVSETSNYVAAMEHGLSLIHI
;
A
#
# COMPACT_ATOMS: atom_id res chain seq x y z
N MET A 1 3.80 -2.72 33.95
CA MET A 1 3.19 -4.04 33.68
C MET A 1 2.39 -3.92 32.39
N SER A 2 2.91 -4.48 31.28
CA SER A 2 2.23 -4.36 29.97
C SER A 2 0.98 -5.23 29.98
N ILE A 3 -0.20 -4.62 29.93
CA ILE A 3 -1.45 -5.35 29.77
C ILE A 3 -1.46 -5.89 28.34
N ARG A 4 -1.31 -7.20 28.19
CA ARG A 4 -1.43 -7.87 26.89
C ARG A 4 -2.90 -7.80 26.47
N ARG A 5 -3.21 -6.91 25.53
CA ARG A 5 -4.55 -6.76 25.00
C ARG A 5 -4.84 -7.88 24.02
N GLU A 6 -5.97 -8.57 24.19
CA GLU A 6 -6.49 -9.45 23.17
C GLU A 6 -7.23 -8.61 22.12
N ALA A 7 -6.77 -8.67 20.87
CA ALA A 7 -7.34 -7.90 19.78
C ALA A 7 -8.65 -8.50 19.21
N GLY A 8 -8.98 -9.72 19.62
CA GLY A 8 -10.16 -10.45 19.18
C GLY A 8 -10.14 -11.91 19.68
N HIS A 9 -11.05 -12.72 19.20
CA HIS A 9 -11.18 -14.13 19.56
C HIS A 9 -11.48 -14.99 18.34
N TYR A 10 -11.18 -16.28 18.43
CA TYR A 10 -11.56 -17.24 17.38
C TYR A 10 -12.97 -17.78 17.62
N ARG A 11 -13.76 -17.85 16.55
CA ARG A 11 -15.07 -18.49 16.53
C ARG A 11 -15.04 -19.66 15.55
N VAL A 12 -15.47 -20.82 16.03
CA VAL A 12 -15.67 -21.99 15.19
C VAL A 12 -17.12 -22.01 14.70
N SER A 13 -17.31 -22.20 13.40
CA SER A 13 -18.63 -22.36 12.78
C SER A 13 -18.58 -23.50 11.76
N THR A 14 -19.75 -24.07 11.44
CA THR A 14 -19.86 -25.09 10.40
C THR A 14 -20.43 -24.45 9.14
N VAL A 15 -19.68 -24.52 8.04
CA VAL A 15 -20.10 -24.04 6.73
C VAL A 15 -20.06 -25.20 5.76
N ALA A 16 -21.17 -25.50 5.12
CA ALA A 16 -21.33 -26.63 4.19
C ALA A 16 -20.87 -28.01 4.74
N GLY A 17 -20.96 -28.21 6.05
CA GLY A 17 -20.56 -29.45 6.72
C GLY A 17 -19.10 -29.49 7.17
N GLU A 18 -18.31 -28.49 6.86
CA GLU A 18 -16.91 -28.34 7.29
C GLU A 18 -16.78 -27.39 8.47
N SER A 19 -15.88 -27.72 9.41
CA SER A 19 -15.55 -26.84 10.54
C SER A 19 -14.60 -25.74 10.09
N VAL A 20 -15.05 -24.50 10.18
CA VAL A 20 -14.26 -23.30 9.83
C VAL A 20 -14.00 -22.48 11.08
N GLN A 21 -12.74 -22.11 11.28
CA GLN A 21 -12.34 -21.22 12.36
C GLN A 21 -12.04 -19.83 11.81
N ALA A 22 -12.84 -18.84 12.24
CA ALA A 22 -12.66 -17.44 11.87
C ALA A 22 -12.19 -16.61 13.07
N TYR A 23 -11.28 -15.66 12.82
CA TYR A 23 -10.89 -14.67 13.82
C TYR A 23 -11.86 -13.51 13.80
N ILE A 24 -12.47 -13.22 14.95
CA ILE A 24 -13.40 -12.11 15.13
C ILE A 24 -12.66 -11.02 15.91
N PRO A 25 -12.33 -9.87 15.26
CA PRO A 25 -11.71 -8.77 15.97
C PRO A 25 -12.67 -8.11 16.95
N ASN A 26 -12.12 -7.52 18.02
CA ASN A 26 -12.92 -6.72 18.94
C ASN A 26 -13.40 -5.43 18.24
N PRO A 27 -14.53 -4.85 18.68
CA PRO A 27 -15.01 -3.58 18.15
C PRO A 27 -14.01 -2.43 18.30
N LEU A 28 -14.13 -1.43 17.44
CA LEU A 28 -13.39 -0.17 17.54
C LEU A 28 -14.32 0.94 18.06
N PRO A 29 -13.81 1.91 18.84
CA PRO A 29 -12.44 2.03 19.37
C PRO A 29 -12.12 0.96 20.42
N PRO A 30 -10.83 0.60 20.61
CA PRO A 30 -10.46 -0.43 21.58
C PRO A 30 -10.68 0.04 23.02
N GLU A 31 -11.14 -0.88 23.88
CA GLU A 31 -11.27 -0.64 25.31
C GLU A 31 -10.36 -1.63 26.10
N PRO A 32 -9.55 -1.12 27.06
CA PRO A 32 -9.27 0.28 27.36
C PRO A 32 -8.58 1.00 26.20
N PRO A 33 -8.58 2.36 26.13
CA PRO A 33 -7.90 3.12 25.08
C PRO A 33 -6.44 2.73 24.90
N ILE A 34 -5.88 2.98 23.71
CA ILE A 34 -4.45 2.70 23.46
C ILE A 34 -3.62 3.66 24.32
N ASP A 35 -2.72 3.10 25.13
CA ASP A 35 -1.71 3.89 25.82
C ASP A 35 -0.66 4.36 24.83
N LEU A 36 -0.62 5.67 24.56
CA LEU A 36 0.31 6.29 23.62
C LEU A 36 1.63 6.70 24.28
N GLU A 37 1.71 6.74 25.60
CA GLU A 37 2.90 7.22 26.30
C GLU A 37 4.18 6.47 25.88
N PRO A 38 4.19 5.12 25.79
CA PRO A 38 5.36 4.38 25.33
C PRO A 38 5.73 4.64 23.86
N LEU A 39 4.81 5.22 23.08
CA LEU A 39 4.98 5.48 21.64
C LEU A 39 5.41 6.92 21.30
N TYR A 40 5.39 7.85 22.27
CA TYR A 40 5.71 9.25 21.99
C TYR A 40 7.10 9.45 21.37
N SER A 41 8.11 8.73 21.83
CA SER A 41 9.45 8.83 21.25
C SER A 41 9.52 8.33 19.80
N LEU A 42 8.73 7.32 19.45
CA LEU A 42 8.61 6.81 18.08
C LEU A 42 7.83 7.78 17.20
N LEU A 43 6.75 8.35 17.72
CA LEU A 43 5.94 9.34 17.04
C LEU A 43 6.77 10.60 16.72
N ASP A 44 7.57 11.08 17.69
CA ASP A 44 8.47 12.22 17.47
C ASP A 44 9.51 11.92 16.38
N ARG A 45 10.14 10.75 16.40
CA ARG A 45 11.06 10.31 15.35
C ARG A 45 10.39 10.21 13.98
N ALA A 46 9.15 9.70 13.93
CA ALA A 46 8.38 9.63 12.69
C ALA A 46 8.08 11.02 12.14
N ASN A 47 7.63 11.95 12.98
CA ASN A 47 7.36 13.34 12.59
C ASN A 47 8.63 14.05 12.09
N GLN A 48 9.77 13.83 12.73
CA GLN A 48 11.05 14.36 12.25
C GLN A 48 11.47 13.76 10.91
N ALA A 49 11.20 12.47 10.67
CA ALA A 49 11.48 11.82 9.40
C ALA A 49 10.60 12.36 8.27
N LEU A 50 9.30 12.59 8.56
CA LEU A 50 8.37 13.23 7.63
C LEU A 50 8.80 14.66 7.29
N GLY A 51 9.20 15.45 8.29
CA GLY A 51 9.70 16.80 8.05
C GLY A 51 10.99 16.84 7.22
N ARG A 52 11.89 15.86 7.39
CA ARG A 52 13.08 15.74 6.51
C ARG A 52 12.69 15.35 5.09
N LEU A 53 11.73 14.43 4.93
CA LEU A 53 11.22 14.04 3.62
C LEU A 53 10.58 15.23 2.91
N ASP A 54 9.72 15.97 3.59
CA ASP A 54 9.07 17.18 3.07
C ASP A 54 10.12 18.20 2.60
N GLY A 55 11.11 18.50 3.43
CA GLY A 55 12.23 19.38 3.05
C GLY A 55 13.05 18.88 1.86
N SER A 56 13.13 17.55 1.68
CA SER A 56 13.86 16.96 0.55
C SER A 56 13.12 17.13 -0.79
N THR A 57 11.79 17.25 -0.77
CA THR A 57 11.00 17.44 -1.99
C THR A 57 11.33 18.76 -2.69
N ALA A 58 11.71 19.79 -1.93
CA ALA A 58 12.13 21.07 -2.48
C ALA A 58 13.45 21.00 -3.29
N LEU A 59 14.22 19.92 -3.15
CA LEU A 59 15.46 19.69 -3.89
C LEU A 59 15.24 18.93 -5.20
N LEU A 60 14.04 18.41 -5.44
CA LEU A 60 13.72 17.67 -6.66
C LEU A 60 13.50 18.67 -7.81
N PRO A 61 14.20 18.48 -8.96
CA PRO A 61 14.02 19.34 -10.14
C PRO A 61 12.59 19.31 -10.68
N ASP A 62 11.95 18.14 -10.64
CA ASP A 62 10.58 17.90 -11.05
C ASP A 62 9.92 16.83 -10.15
N THR A 63 9.13 17.31 -9.21
CA THR A 63 8.42 16.44 -8.26
C THR A 63 7.33 15.62 -8.96
N GLN A 64 6.69 16.15 -10.01
CA GLN A 64 5.63 15.43 -10.73
C GLN A 64 6.22 14.25 -11.51
N LEU A 65 7.32 14.47 -12.22
CA LEU A 65 8.02 13.40 -12.93
C LEU A 65 8.53 12.33 -11.96
N PHE A 66 9.02 12.73 -10.78
CA PHE A 66 9.45 11.79 -9.75
C PHE A 66 8.28 10.91 -9.29
N ILE A 67 7.14 11.51 -8.94
CA ILE A 67 5.94 10.79 -8.51
C ILE A 67 5.44 9.87 -9.63
N TYR A 68 5.40 10.36 -10.87
CA TYR A 68 5.01 9.59 -12.04
C TYR A 68 5.81 8.28 -12.17
N LEU A 69 7.13 8.37 -12.11
CA LEU A 69 8.01 7.19 -12.21
C LEU A 69 7.95 6.30 -10.96
N TYR A 70 7.79 6.90 -9.79
CA TYR A 70 7.70 6.17 -8.52
C TYR A 70 6.43 5.31 -8.45
N LEU A 71 5.28 5.85 -8.84
CA LEU A 71 4.01 5.11 -8.88
C LEU A 71 4.09 3.90 -9.82
N ARG A 72 4.69 4.08 -10.99
CA ARG A 72 4.87 2.98 -11.97
C ARG A 72 5.80 1.90 -11.47
N LYS A 73 6.90 2.30 -10.85
CA LYS A 73 7.82 1.36 -10.21
C LYS A 73 7.13 0.57 -9.10
N GLU A 74 6.33 1.23 -8.26
CA GLU A 74 5.58 0.59 -7.19
C GLU A 74 4.55 -0.40 -7.75
N ALA A 75 3.81 -0.01 -8.79
CA ALA A 75 2.84 -0.87 -9.45
C ALA A 75 3.50 -2.15 -10.01
N VAL A 76 4.63 -2.01 -10.71
CA VAL A 76 5.39 -3.16 -11.24
C VAL A 76 5.86 -4.07 -10.11
N LEU A 77 6.47 -3.53 -9.06
CA LEU A 77 6.98 -4.35 -7.96
C LEU A 77 5.85 -5.07 -7.20
N SER A 78 4.72 -4.40 -6.99
CA SER A 78 3.54 -4.98 -6.34
C SER A 78 2.93 -6.10 -7.19
N SER A 79 2.76 -5.86 -8.49
CA SER A 79 2.23 -6.87 -9.42
C SER A 79 3.16 -8.10 -9.56
N GLN A 80 4.48 -7.89 -9.52
CA GLN A 80 5.45 -9.00 -9.54
C GLN A 80 5.34 -9.90 -8.30
N ILE A 81 4.96 -9.36 -7.13
CA ILE A 81 4.68 -10.17 -5.93
C ILE A 81 3.48 -11.10 -6.17
N GLU A 82 2.52 -10.67 -6.98
CA GLU A 82 1.33 -11.44 -7.36
C GLU A 82 1.57 -12.38 -8.56
N GLY A 83 2.76 -12.33 -9.17
CA GLY A 83 3.22 -13.27 -10.19
C GLY A 83 3.27 -12.73 -11.62
N THR A 84 3.01 -11.44 -11.86
CA THR A 84 3.18 -10.85 -13.19
C THR A 84 4.65 -10.77 -13.60
N GLN A 85 4.91 -10.80 -14.90
CA GLN A 85 6.28 -10.78 -15.46
C GLN A 85 6.68 -9.40 -16.01
N SER A 86 5.77 -8.41 -15.97
CA SER A 86 6.00 -7.08 -16.56
C SER A 86 7.15 -6.33 -15.87
N SER A 87 7.91 -5.59 -16.67
CA SER A 87 8.94 -4.66 -16.19
C SER A 87 8.46 -3.20 -16.28
N LEU A 88 9.20 -2.29 -15.65
CA LEU A 88 8.94 -0.85 -15.78
C LEU A 88 9.08 -0.38 -17.25
N SER A 89 10.01 -0.97 -17.99
CA SER A 89 10.21 -0.68 -19.41
C SER A 89 8.98 -1.05 -20.24
N ASP A 90 8.42 -2.25 -20.00
CA ASP A 90 7.24 -2.74 -20.72
C ASP A 90 6.02 -1.89 -20.42
N LEU A 91 5.84 -1.49 -19.15
CA LEU A 91 4.75 -0.58 -18.77
C LEU A 91 4.86 0.77 -19.48
N LEU A 92 6.05 1.38 -19.52
CA LEU A 92 6.27 2.66 -20.20
C LEU A 92 6.10 2.56 -21.71
N GLN A 93 6.51 1.45 -22.32
CA GLN A 93 6.29 1.18 -23.76
C GLN A 93 4.80 1.01 -24.06
N PHE A 94 4.07 0.26 -23.23
CA PHE A 94 2.63 0.07 -23.35
C PHE A 94 1.87 1.40 -23.28
N GLU A 95 2.15 2.23 -22.30
CA GLU A 95 1.53 3.55 -22.15
C GLU A 95 1.87 4.50 -23.30
N SER A 96 3.04 4.30 -23.94
CA SER A 96 3.45 5.06 -25.12
C SER A 96 2.88 4.51 -26.43
N GLY A 97 2.13 3.41 -26.40
CA GLY A 97 1.55 2.76 -27.60
C GLY A 97 2.59 2.04 -28.47
N LEU A 98 3.74 1.69 -27.91
CA LEU A 98 4.78 0.92 -28.59
C LEU A 98 4.52 -0.59 -28.50
N ALA A 99 5.07 -1.36 -29.45
CA ALA A 99 4.99 -2.81 -29.42
C ALA A 99 5.72 -3.39 -28.21
N LEU A 100 5.16 -4.43 -27.60
CA LEU A 100 5.69 -5.12 -26.43
C LEU A 100 6.20 -6.50 -26.81
N ASP A 101 7.25 -6.94 -26.11
CA ASP A 101 7.76 -8.30 -26.18
C ASP A 101 7.09 -9.23 -25.15
N GLU A 102 6.45 -8.68 -24.12
CA GLU A 102 5.79 -9.37 -23.02
C GLU A 102 4.27 -9.55 -23.24
N PRO A 103 3.61 -10.48 -22.52
CA PRO A 103 2.16 -10.66 -22.59
C PRO A 103 1.41 -9.38 -22.26
N LEU A 104 0.51 -8.98 -23.16
CA LEU A 104 -0.33 -7.78 -23.02
C LEU A 104 -1.17 -7.77 -21.74
N ASP A 105 -1.56 -8.95 -21.26
CA ASP A 105 -2.43 -9.07 -20.08
C ASP A 105 -1.70 -8.60 -18.80
N ASP A 106 -0.47 -9.05 -18.56
CA ASP A 106 0.34 -8.68 -17.39
C ASP A 106 0.62 -7.17 -17.34
N VAL A 107 0.98 -6.60 -18.49
CA VAL A 107 1.28 -5.16 -18.58
C VAL A 107 0.01 -4.32 -18.44
N SER A 108 -1.10 -4.78 -19.01
CA SER A 108 -2.41 -4.14 -18.88
C SER A 108 -2.89 -4.14 -17.43
N GLU A 109 -2.72 -5.25 -16.70
CA GLU A 109 -3.05 -5.34 -15.28
C GLU A 109 -2.23 -4.33 -14.46
N THR A 110 -0.91 -4.27 -14.71
CA THR A 110 -0.04 -3.29 -14.05
C THR A 110 -0.43 -1.84 -14.38
N SER A 111 -0.81 -1.55 -15.62
CA SER A 111 -1.30 -0.22 -16.03
C SER A 111 -2.61 0.15 -15.33
N ASN A 112 -3.54 -0.79 -15.18
CA ASN A 112 -4.78 -0.59 -14.42
C ASN A 112 -4.50 -0.31 -12.94
N TYR A 113 -3.48 -0.96 -12.36
CA TYR A 113 -3.03 -0.68 -10.99
C TYR A 113 -2.54 0.76 -10.86
N VAL A 114 -1.73 1.26 -11.81
CA VAL A 114 -1.29 2.67 -11.83
C VAL A 114 -2.48 3.61 -11.89
N ALA A 115 -3.44 3.36 -12.79
CA ALA A 115 -4.63 4.20 -12.93
C ALA A 115 -5.46 4.23 -11.63
N ALA A 116 -5.59 3.10 -10.92
CA ALA A 116 -6.27 3.03 -9.63
C ALA A 116 -5.53 3.83 -8.55
N MET A 117 -4.19 3.75 -8.49
CA MET A 117 -3.38 4.54 -7.57
C MET A 117 -3.50 6.04 -7.83
N GLU A 118 -3.41 6.47 -9.10
CA GLU A 118 -3.55 7.88 -9.49
C GLU A 118 -4.95 8.41 -9.12
N HIS A 119 -5.99 7.63 -9.37
CA HIS A 119 -7.35 7.97 -8.95
C HIS A 119 -7.44 8.11 -7.42
N GLY A 120 -6.93 7.14 -6.66
CA GLY A 120 -6.92 7.18 -5.20
C GLY A 120 -6.20 8.41 -4.66
N LEU A 121 -5.05 8.76 -5.21
CA LEU A 121 -4.30 9.95 -4.83
C LEU A 121 -5.05 11.25 -5.16
N SER A 122 -5.79 11.29 -6.27
CA SER A 122 -6.59 12.46 -6.63
C SER A 122 -7.69 12.79 -5.60
N LEU A 123 -8.15 11.78 -4.84
CA LEU A 123 -9.19 11.95 -3.82
C LEU A 123 -8.66 12.53 -2.49
N ILE A 124 -7.34 12.50 -2.27
CA ILE A 124 -6.72 12.99 -1.02
C ILE A 124 -6.75 14.52 -0.93
N HIS A 125 -6.91 15.20 -2.06
CA HIS A 125 -6.88 16.66 -2.17
C HIS A 125 -8.26 17.31 -2.25
N ILE A 126 -9.31 16.59 -1.83
CA ILE A 126 -10.67 17.11 -1.78
C ILE A 126 -10.89 17.88 -0.46
#